data_2abde9e1373c083de0f4dd962d1f9f99
#
_entry.id   2abde9e1373c083de0f4dd962d1f9f99
#
_cell.length_a   1.000
_cell.length_b   1.000
_cell.length_c   1.000
_cell.angle_alpha   90.00
_cell.angle_beta   90.00
_cell.angle_gamma   90.00
#
_symmetry.space_group_name_H-M   'P 1'
#
loop_
_entity.id
_entity.type
_entity.pdbx_description
1 polymer ?
#
loop_
_entity_poly.entity_id
_entity_poly.type
_entity_poly.pdbx_seq_one_letter_code
_entity_poly.pdbx_strand_id
1 'polypeptide(L)'
;MKGVISQVMGPVVDVDFNDYLPKINEAIEVFFGVEGKKHKLILEVAAHLGDNRVRTIAMDMSEGLTRGLEAKALGAPISVPVGEKVLGRIFNVVGDLIDEGEGINFDKHWSIHRDPPPFEEQSTKSEIFETGIKVVDLLAPYAKGGKVGLFGGAGVGKTVIIMELIHNVAFKHSGYSVFAGVGERTREGNDLYHEMKESNVLDKVALCYGQMNEPPGARNRIALTGLTMAEYFRDEMGLDVLMFIDNIFRFSQSGAEMSALLGRIPSAVGYQPTLASEMGKFQERITSTKKGSITSVQAVYVPADDLTDPAPATVFAHLDATTVLNRSIAEKGIYPAVDPLDSTSRMLDPQILGADHYKVARGVQAVLQKYKDLQDIIAILGMDELSEEDKLTVDRARKIERFLSQPFFVAEVFTGSPGKYVSLDENIAGFKGILEGKYDHLPEAAFYMVGNIDEALAKAEKLKA
;
A
#
# COMPACT_ATOMS: atom_id res chain seq x y z
N MET A 1 17.16 20.17 -26.06
CA MET A 1 18.56 20.36 -26.47
C MET A 1 19.09 19.02 -26.94
N LYS A 2 19.95 19.01 -27.95
CA LYS A 2 20.37 17.79 -28.63
C LYS A 2 21.70 17.26 -28.07
N GLY A 3 21.79 15.99 -27.88
CA GLY A 3 22.99 15.24 -27.54
C GLY A 3 23.08 13.97 -28.36
N VAL A 4 24.13 13.20 -28.16
CA VAL A 4 24.42 11.98 -28.89
C VAL A 4 24.76 10.87 -27.89
N ILE A 5 24.20 9.68 -28.08
CA ILE A 5 24.55 8.51 -27.26
C ILE A 5 26.01 8.14 -27.54
N SER A 6 26.80 8.14 -26.47
CA SER A 6 28.23 7.77 -26.51
C SER A 6 28.52 6.35 -26.10
N GLN A 7 27.70 5.80 -25.18
CA GLN A 7 27.87 4.41 -24.68
C GLN A 7 26.54 3.82 -24.23
N VAL A 8 26.35 2.52 -24.47
CA VAL A 8 25.20 1.74 -23.99
C VAL A 8 25.72 0.52 -23.23
N MET A 9 25.30 0.39 -21.97
CA MET A 9 25.67 -0.71 -21.07
C MET A 9 24.39 -1.26 -20.42
N GLY A 10 23.60 -2.03 -21.18
CA GLY A 10 22.28 -2.46 -20.73
C GLY A 10 21.37 -1.24 -20.44
N PRO A 11 20.81 -1.13 -19.23
CA PRO A 11 19.93 0.00 -18.88
C PRO A 11 20.70 1.30 -18.58
N VAL A 12 22.03 1.29 -18.58
CA VAL A 12 22.88 2.49 -18.39
C VAL A 12 23.30 3.04 -19.73
N VAL A 13 23.00 4.29 -19.98
CA VAL A 13 23.27 4.97 -21.24
C VAL A 13 23.99 6.28 -20.98
N ASP A 14 25.17 6.48 -21.60
CA ASP A 14 25.92 7.71 -21.54
C ASP A 14 25.59 8.58 -22.75
N VAL A 15 25.35 9.85 -22.51
CA VAL A 15 24.98 10.84 -23.55
C VAL A 15 25.91 12.03 -23.47
N ASP A 16 26.45 12.44 -24.60
CA ASP A 16 27.30 13.61 -24.75
C ASP A 16 26.51 14.80 -25.29
N PHE A 17 26.70 15.96 -24.68
CA PHE A 17 26.12 17.23 -25.10
C PHE A 17 27.24 18.23 -25.42
N ASN A 18 27.06 19.10 -26.44
CA ASN A 18 28.05 20.09 -26.79
C ASN A 18 27.99 21.33 -25.89
N ASP A 19 26.82 21.98 -25.85
CA ASP A 19 26.64 23.29 -25.20
C ASP A 19 25.62 23.26 -24.07
N TYR A 20 25.32 22.10 -23.54
CA TYR A 20 24.32 21.89 -22.48
C TYR A 20 24.72 20.79 -21.52
N LEU A 21 24.48 21.01 -20.26
CA LEU A 21 24.62 19.95 -19.24
C LEU A 21 23.26 19.71 -18.60
N PRO A 22 22.60 18.59 -18.90
CA PRO A 22 21.35 18.22 -18.24
C PRO A 22 21.52 18.09 -16.73
N LYS A 23 20.51 18.53 -15.99
CA LYS A 23 20.52 18.41 -14.52
C LYS A 23 20.29 16.96 -14.09
N ILE A 24 20.69 16.62 -12.88
CA ILE A 24 20.34 15.34 -12.24
C ILE A 24 18.81 15.20 -12.21
N ASN A 25 18.31 14.02 -12.52
CA ASN A 25 16.90 13.67 -12.69
C ASN A 25 16.22 14.26 -13.95
N GLU A 26 16.93 15.00 -14.79
CA GLU A 26 16.34 15.48 -16.04
C GLU A 26 16.05 14.31 -16.99
N ALA A 27 14.93 14.39 -17.70
CA ALA A 27 14.52 13.41 -18.69
C ALA A 27 15.18 13.69 -20.04
N ILE A 28 15.65 12.64 -20.70
CA ILE A 28 16.21 12.64 -22.05
C ILE A 28 15.40 11.68 -22.90
N GLU A 29 14.94 12.14 -24.05
CA GLU A 29 14.14 11.38 -25.01
C GLU A 29 15.00 10.85 -26.14
N VAL A 30 14.87 9.58 -26.46
CA VAL A 30 15.55 8.93 -27.59
C VAL A 30 14.53 8.16 -28.43
N PHE A 31 14.65 8.25 -29.75
CA PHE A 31 13.87 7.43 -30.68
C PHE A 31 14.80 6.49 -31.43
N PHE A 32 14.44 5.23 -31.51
CA PHE A 32 15.18 4.22 -32.25
C PHE A 32 14.23 3.18 -32.87
N GLY A 33 14.73 2.41 -33.83
CA GLY A 33 13.93 1.40 -34.52
C GLY A 33 14.29 -0.01 -34.06
N VAL A 34 13.27 -0.81 -33.75
CA VAL A 34 13.42 -2.25 -33.50
C VAL A 34 12.40 -2.97 -34.39
N GLU A 35 12.86 -3.92 -35.18
CA GLU A 35 12.01 -4.69 -36.10
C GLU A 35 11.07 -3.84 -36.98
N GLY A 36 11.56 -2.68 -37.43
CA GLY A 36 10.82 -1.76 -38.29
C GLY A 36 9.81 -0.86 -37.56
N LYS A 37 9.70 -0.96 -36.23
CA LYS A 37 8.85 -0.09 -35.42
C LYS A 37 9.69 0.97 -34.73
N LYS A 38 9.15 2.19 -34.67
CA LYS A 38 9.78 3.30 -33.94
C LYS A 38 9.42 3.20 -32.47
N HIS A 39 10.45 3.10 -31.61
CA HIS A 39 10.32 3.10 -30.15
C HIS A 39 10.78 4.44 -29.58
N LYS A 40 10.08 4.89 -28.56
CA LYS A 40 10.44 6.03 -27.73
C LYS A 40 10.96 5.51 -26.40
N LEU A 41 12.15 5.96 -26.00
CA LEU A 41 12.75 5.64 -24.72
C LEU A 41 13.03 6.92 -23.95
N ILE A 42 12.67 6.95 -22.68
CA ILE A 42 13.04 8.00 -21.74
C ILE A 42 14.21 7.52 -20.88
N LEU A 43 15.23 8.36 -20.80
CA LEU A 43 16.39 8.18 -19.94
C LEU A 43 16.33 9.24 -18.84
N GLU A 44 16.73 8.87 -17.62
CA GLU A 44 16.85 9.82 -16.52
C GLU A 44 18.31 10.02 -16.15
N VAL A 45 18.74 11.27 -16.05
CA VAL A 45 20.12 11.63 -15.69
C VAL A 45 20.40 11.23 -14.25
N ALA A 46 21.40 10.37 -14.05
CA ALA A 46 21.82 9.86 -12.75
C ALA A 46 23.16 10.45 -12.25
N ALA A 47 24.06 10.79 -13.17
CA ALA A 47 25.39 11.33 -12.82
C ALA A 47 25.99 12.20 -13.93
N HIS A 48 26.82 13.14 -13.54
CA HIS A 48 27.68 13.91 -14.46
C HIS A 48 29.06 13.22 -14.52
N LEU A 49 29.58 13.01 -15.73
CA LEU A 49 30.87 12.33 -15.95
C LEU A 49 32.01 13.30 -16.33
N GLY A 50 31.71 14.58 -16.48
CA GLY A 50 32.62 15.60 -17.02
C GLY A 50 32.43 15.82 -18.52
N ASP A 51 32.98 16.90 -19.06
CA ASP A 51 32.94 17.26 -20.50
C ASP A 51 31.53 17.23 -21.11
N ASN A 52 30.53 17.71 -20.35
CA ASN A 52 29.10 17.70 -20.72
C ASN A 52 28.56 16.28 -21.04
N ARG A 53 29.21 15.24 -20.53
CA ARG A 53 28.72 13.85 -20.57
C ARG A 53 27.92 13.55 -19.35
N VAL A 54 26.76 12.93 -19.54
CA VAL A 54 25.89 12.45 -18.46
C VAL A 54 25.69 10.96 -18.55
N ARG A 55 25.63 10.33 -17.39
CA ARG A 55 25.21 8.93 -17.25
C ARG A 55 23.75 8.87 -16.89
N THR A 56 23.00 8.06 -17.60
CA THR A 56 21.56 7.94 -17.45
C THR A 56 21.11 6.52 -17.17
N ILE A 57 19.93 6.37 -16.61
CA ILE A 57 19.23 5.09 -16.43
C ILE A 57 18.01 5.08 -17.34
N ALA A 58 17.85 4.01 -18.09
CA ALA A 58 16.71 3.80 -18.98
C ALA A 58 15.45 3.46 -18.19
N MET A 59 14.31 4.04 -18.59
CA MET A 59 12.99 3.79 -18.01
C MET A 59 12.22 2.69 -18.75
N ASP A 60 12.76 2.13 -19.79
CA ASP A 60 12.22 0.99 -20.54
C ASP A 60 13.36 0.19 -21.15
N MET A 61 13.04 -0.86 -21.89
CA MET A 61 14.00 -1.71 -22.57
C MET A 61 14.93 -0.91 -23.50
N SER A 62 16.20 -1.18 -23.41
CA SER A 62 17.25 -0.52 -24.20
C SER A 62 17.78 -1.36 -25.37
N GLU A 63 17.20 -2.55 -25.58
CA GLU A 63 17.59 -3.44 -26.68
C GLU A 63 17.33 -2.77 -28.04
N GLY A 64 18.36 -2.77 -28.89
CA GLY A 64 18.33 -2.08 -30.18
C GLY A 64 18.83 -0.64 -30.14
N LEU A 65 19.09 -0.09 -28.96
CA LEU A 65 19.72 1.20 -28.79
C LEU A 65 21.20 1.13 -29.22
N THR A 66 21.65 2.08 -30.03
CA THR A 66 23.02 2.10 -30.55
C THR A 66 23.73 3.42 -30.27
N ARG A 67 25.05 3.34 -30.17
CA ARG A 67 25.91 4.50 -30.10
C ARG A 67 25.72 5.40 -31.38
N GLY A 68 25.74 6.69 -31.20
CA GLY A 68 25.60 7.67 -32.28
C GLY A 68 24.17 8.14 -32.52
N LEU A 69 23.16 7.56 -31.85
CA LEU A 69 21.79 8.07 -31.95
C LEU A 69 21.63 9.44 -31.29
N GLU A 70 20.75 10.24 -31.87
CA GLU A 70 20.37 11.53 -31.31
C GLU A 70 19.53 11.33 -30.03
N ALA A 71 19.87 12.07 -29.00
CA ALA A 71 19.16 12.16 -27.75
C ALA A 71 18.76 13.59 -27.45
N LYS A 72 17.53 13.81 -27.00
CA LYS A 72 16.99 15.13 -26.73
C LYS A 72 16.74 15.34 -25.26
N ALA A 73 17.48 16.25 -24.62
CA ALA A 73 17.19 16.69 -23.27
C ALA A 73 15.91 17.53 -23.23
N LEU A 74 14.99 17.22 -22.32
CA LEU A 74 13.67 17.85 -22.22
C LEU A 74 13.66 19.10 -21.34
N GLY A 75 14.73 19.35 -20.59
CA GLY A 75 14.85 20.52 -19.72
C GLY A 75 14.08 20.39 -18.39
N ALA A 76 13.47 19.25 -18.13
CA ALA A 76 12.69 18.95 -16.93
C ALA A 76 12.77 17.47 -16.57
N PRO A 77 12.53 17.09 -15.30
CA PRO A 77 12.38 15.70 -14.90
C PRO A 77 11.19 15.01 -15.59
N ILE A 78 11.10 13.70 -15.45
CA ILE A 78 9.93 12.94 -15.88
C ILE A 78 8.69 13.55 -15.27
N SER A 79 7.70 13.89 -16.11
CA SER A 79 6.41 14.45 -15.70
C SER A 79 5.30 13.52 -16.15
N VAL A 80 4.35 13.28 -15.25
CA VAL A 80 3.26 12.31 -15.46
C VAL A 80 1.91 13.00 -15.38
N PRO A 81 0.87 12.44 -16.04
CA PRO A 81 -0.48 12.99 -15.97
C PRO A 81 -1.02 12.99 -14.55
N VAL A 82 -1.77 14.02 -14.21
CA VAL A 82 -2.46 14.15 -12.92
C VAL A 82 -3.89 14.67 -13.14
N GLY A 83 -4.76 14.47 -12.17
CA GLY A 83 -6.14 14.89 -12.19
C GLY A 83 -7.12 13.72 -12.28
N GLU A 84 -8.41 13.99 -12.30
CA GLU A 84 -9.46 12.96 -12.29
C GLU A 84 -9.44 12.03 -13.52
N LYS A 85 -8.91 12.51 -14.65
CA LYS A 85 -8.82 11.71 -15.88
C LYS A 85 -7.89 10.49 -15.76
N VAL A 86 -7.04 10.41 -14.72
CA VAL A 86 -6.18 9.25 -14.49
C VAL A 86 -6.92 8.08 -13.83
N LEU A 87 -8.09 8.34 -13.26
CA LEU A 87 -8.89 7.30 -12.58
C LEU A 87 -9.37 6.25 -13.56
N GLY A 88 -9.30 5.01 -13.13
CA GLY A 88 -9.70 3.85 -13.94
C GLY A 88 -8.70 3.43 -15.00
N ARG A 89 -7.53 4.07 -15.07
CA ARG A 89 -6.53 3.87 -16.11
C ARG A 89 -5.24 3.29 -15.53
N ILE A 90 -4.46 2.64 -16.41
CA ILE A 90 -3.17 2.04 -16.06
C ILE A 90 -2.06 2.81 -16.76
N PHE A 91 -1.05 3.22 -15.98
CA PHE A 91 0.09 3.99 -16.45
C PHE A 91 1.40 3.25 -16.23
N ASN A 92 2.35 3.47 -17.13
CA ASN A 92 3.76 3.12 -16.91
C ASN A 92 4.50 4.21 -16.13
N VAL A 93 5.80 4.03 -15.92
CA VAL A 93 6.64 4.95 -15.15
C VAL A 93 6.71 6.36 -15.70
N VAL A 94 6.63 6.52 -17.01
CA VAL A 94 6.68 7.83 -17.68
C VAL A 94 5.30 8.45 -17.89
N GLY A 95 4.25 7.81 -17.41
CA GLY A 95 2.87 8.30 -17.49
C GLY A 95 2.15 8.00 -18.79
N ASP A 96 2.67 7.09 -19.61
CA ASP A 96 1.95 6.61 -20.79
C ASP A 96 0.91 5.56 -20.39
N LEU A 97 -0.24 5.58 -21.09
CA LEU A 97 -1.28 4.57 -20.90
C LEU A 97 -0.83 3.21 -21.43
N ILE A 98 -1.02 2.18 -20.63
CA ILE A 98 -0.68 0.79 -20.97
C ILE A 98 -1.90 -0.15 -20.93
N ASP A 99 -3.08 0.41 -20.70
CA ASP A 99 -4.34 -0.31 -20.82
C ASP A 99 -4.85 -0.31 -22.27
N GLU A 100 -5.90 -1.09 -22.51
CA GLU A 100 -6.56 -1.19 -23.82
C GLU A 100 -7.59 -0.06 -24.07
N GLY A 101 -7.66 0.93 -23.19
CA GLY A 101 -8.61 2.03 -23.27
C GLY A 101 -8.27 3.05 -24.35
N GLU A 102 -9.24 3.88 -24.72
CA GLU A 102 -9.03 4.96 -25.66
C GLU A 102 -8.00 5.98 -25.13
N GLY A 103 -7.21 6.52 -26.04
CA GLY A 103 -6.26 7.60 -25.72
C GLY A 103 -6.98 8.84 -25.18
N ILE A 104 -6.47 9.42 -24.12
CA ILE A 104 -7.00 10.64 -23.50
C ILE A 104 -5.93 11.71 -23.52
N ASN A 105 -6.33 12.94 -23.79
CA ASN A 105 -5.48 14.11 -23.59
C ASN A 105 -5.60 14.56 -22.12
N PHE A 106 -4.46 14.57 -21.45
CA PHE A 106 -4.36 15.02 -20.06
C PHE A 106 -3.99 16.51 -20.02
N ASP A 107 -4.71 17.27 -19.20
CA ASP A 107 -4.56 18.73 -19.16
C ASP A 107 -3.36 19.17 -18.31
N LYS A 108 -2.99 18.35 -17.31
CA LYS A 108 -1.94 18.69 -16.36
C LYS A 108 -0.95 17.53 -16.20
N HIS A 109 0.34 17.90 -16.05
CA HIS A 109 1.43 16.99 -15.79
C HIS A 109 2.26 17.54 -14.63
N TRP A 110 2.66 16.69 -13.72
CA TRP A 110 3.54 17.03 -12.60
C TRP A 110 4.81 16.19 -12.64
N SER A 111 5.92 16.80 -12.22
CA SER A 111 7.18 16.09 -12.05
C SER A 111 7.06 15.01 -10.97
N ILE A 112 7.66 13.85 -11.23
CA ILE A 112 7.76 12.78 -10.22
C ILE A 112 8.76 13.09 -9.11
N HIS A 113 9.70 14.00 -9.34
CA HIS A 113 10.66 14.47 -8.36
C HIS A 113 10.13 15.75 -7.71
N ARG A 114 9.42 15.56 -6.61
CA ARG A 114 8.85 16.63 -5.80
C ARG A 114 9.39 16.58 -4.39
N ASP A 115 9.51 17.73 -3.76
CA ASP A 115 9.87 17.82 -2.35
C ASP A 115 8.68 17.49 -1.46
N PRO A 116 8.91 16.96 -0.25
CA PRO A 116 7.86 16.82 0.76
C PRO A 116 7.18 18.16 1.05
N PRO A 117 5.92 18.16 1.51
CA PRO A 117 5.28 19.38 1.96
C PRO A 117 6.10 20.08 3.03
N PRO A 118 6.27 21.42 2.95
CA PRO A 118 7.01 22.16 3.97
C PRO A 118 6.32 22.03 5.34
N PHE A 119 7.09 22.12 6.40
CA PHE A 119 6.62 21.95 7.77
C PHE A 119 5.37 22.80 8.10
N GLU A 120 5.31 24.01 7.56
CA GLU A 120 4.19 24.93 7.77
C GLU A 120 2.87 24.46 7.16
N GLU A 121 2.93 23.64 6.12
CA GLU A 121 1.73 23.09 5.45
C GLU A 121 1.27 21.76 6.05
N GLN A 122 2.09 21.10 6.83
CA GLN A 122 1.76 19.82 7.43
C GLN A 122 0.72 19.99 8.54
N SER A 123 -0.20 19.04 8.62
CA SER A 123 -1.17 18.97 9.72
C SER A 123 -0.51 18.35 10.95
N THR A 124 -0.69 18.99 12.10
CA THR A 124 -0.23 18.47 13.40
C THR A 124 -1.28 17.63 14.13
N LYS A 125 -2.48 17.51 13.55
CA LYS A 125 -3.57 16.76 14.18
C LYS A 125 -3.39 15.26 13.98
N SER A 126 -3.47 14.52 15.09
CA SER A 126 -3.53 13.07 15.06
C SER A 126 -5.00 12.64 14.97
N GLU A 127 -5.43 12.24 13.80
CA GLU A 127 -6.80 11.78 13.53
C GLU A 127 -6.77 10.35 13.01
N ILE A 128 -7.76 9.54 13.40
CA ILE A 128 -7.94 8.20 12.87
C ILE A 128 -8.47 8.30 11.44
N PHE A 129 -7.88 7.51 10.55
CA PHE A 129 -8.43 7.22 9.24
C PHE A 129 -9.37 6.02 9.37
N GLU A 130 -10.67 6.29 9.50
CA GLU A 130 -11.68 5.25 9.67
C GLU A 130 -11.84 4.41 8.40
N THR A 131 -11.61 3.11 8.52
CA THR A 131 -11.63 2.18 7.38
C THR A 131 -12.97 1.46 7.21
N GLY A 132 -13.80 1.43 8.25
CA GLY A 132 -15.03 0.64 8.30
C GLY A 132 -14.82 -0.86 8.51
N ILE A 133 -13.59 -1.29 8.73
CA ILE A 133 -13.20 -2.67 9.02
C ILE A 133 -12.97 -2.82 10.52
N LYS A 134 -13.79 -3.63 11.18
CA LYS A 134 -13.81 -3.74 12.64
C LYS A 134 -12.47 -4.02 13.28
N VAL A 135 -11.76 -5.02 12.80
CA VAL A 135 -10.47 -5.44 13.38
C VAL A 135 -9.41 -4.36 13.25
N VAL A 136 -9.39 -3.64 12.14
CA VAL A 136 -8.44 -2.56 11.88
C VAL A 136 -8.74 -1.36 12.79
N ASP A 137 -9.95 -0.83 12.72
CA ASP A 137 -10.32 0.39 13.42
C ASP A 137 -10.28 0.23 14.95
N LEU A 138 -10.56 -0.98 15.46
CA LEU A 138 -10.52 -1.25 16.88
C LEU A 138 -9.10 -1.44 17.42
N LEU A 139 -8.32 -2.32 16.81
CA LEU A 139 -7.08 -2.86 17.37
C LEU A 139 -5.80 -2.30 16.76
N ALA A 140 -5.83 -1.91 15.51
CA ALA A 140 -4.69 -1.37 14.79
C ALA A 140 -5.12 -0.21 13.88
N PRO A 141 -5.70 0.87 14.45
CA PRO A 141 -6.26 1.97 13.67
C PRO A 141 -5.21 2.70 12.85
N TYR A 142 -5.61 3.10 11.65
CA TYR A 142 -4.75 3.86 10.75
C TYR A 142 -4.77 5.34 11.13
N ALA A 143 -3.60 5.96 11.10
CA ALA A 143 -3.48 7.40 11.22
C ALA A 143 -3.77 8.07 9.88
N LYS A 144 -4.56 9.11 9.85
CA LYS A 144 -4.75 9.95 8.67
C LYS A 144 -3.43 10.60 8.29
N GLY A 145 -2.98 10.37 7.06
CA GLY A 145 -1.64 10.76 6.62
C GLY A 145 -0.51 9.84 7.10
N GLY A 146 -0.85 8.72 7.72
CA GLY A 146 0.09 7.74 8.23
C GLY A 146 0.51 6.70 7.20
N LYS A 147 1.47 5.90 7.59
CA LYS A 147 2.07 4.84 6.79
C LYS A 147 1.81 3.49 7.45
N VAL A 148 1.14 2.62 6.74
CA VAL A 148 0.74 1.29 7.22
C VAL A 148 1.50 0.22 6.48
N GLY A 149 2.15 -0.67 7.21
CA GLY A 149 2.75 -1.87 6.65
C GLY A 149 1.73 -2.99 6.57
N LEU A 150 1.57 -3.60 5.40
CA LEU A 150 0.72 -4.76 5.18
C LEU A 150 1.59 -6.00 5.00
N PHE A 151 1.45 -6.94 5.93
CA PHE A 151 2.20 -8.20 5.94
C PHE A 151 1.25 -9.37 5.70
N GLY A 152 1.69 -10.34 4.93
CA GLY A 152 0.92 -11.55 4.70
C GLY A 152 1.45 -12.36 3.53
N GLY A 153 1.34 -13.67 3.65
CA GLY A 153 1.67 -14.61 2.58
C GLY A 153 0.63 -14.60 1.45
N ALA A 154 0.86 -15.46 0.48
CA ALA A 154 -0.09 -15.66 -0.62
C ALA A 154 -1.40 -16.29 -0.13
N GLY A 155 -2.52 -15.86 -0.68
CA GLY A 155 -3.84 -16.47 -0.45
C GLY A 155 -4.50 -16.13 0.90
N VAL A 156 -4.03 -15.11 1.61
CA VAL A 156 -4.63 -14.68 2.89
C VAL A 156 -5.60 -13.50 2.76
N GLY A 157 -5.92 -13.06 1.54
CA GLY A 157 -6.89 -12.00 1.28
C GLY A 157 -6.31 -10.59 1.19
N LYS A 158 -5.03 -10.44 0.89
CA LYS A 158 -4.38 -9.12 0.70
C LYS A 158 -5.12 -8.26 -0.32
N THR A 159 -5.38 -8.79 -1.52
CA THR A 159 -6.06 -8.09 -2.60
C THR A 159 -7.48 -7.68 -2.21
N VAL A 160 -8.21 -8.55 -1.54
CA VAL A 160 -9.59 -8.29 -1.11
C VAL A 160 -9.64 -7.13 -0.09
N ILE A 161 -8.71 -7.09 0.86
CA ILE A 161 -8.58 -5.96 1.79
C ILE A 161 -8.27 -4.65 1.06
N ILE A 162 -7.35 -4.67 0.11
CA ILE A 162 -7.00 -3.50 -0.70
C ILE A 162 -8.24 -2.97 -1.42
N MET A 163 -8.98 -3.82 -2.09
CA MET A 163 -10.21 -3.43 -2.80
C MET A 163 -11.28 -2.90 -1.86
N GLU A 164 -11.45 -3.52 -0.68
CA GLU A 164 -12.42 -3.03 0.31
C GLU A 164 -12.04 -1.66 0.88
N LEU A 165 -10.76 -1.42 1.11
CA LEU A 165 -10.26 -0.10 1.53
C LEU A 165 -10.52 0.96 0.45
N ILE A 166 -10.30 0.64 -0.83
CA ILE A 166 -10.61 1.55 -1.95
C ILE A 166 -12.09 1.88 -1.97
N HIS A 167 -12.94 0.87 -1.84
CA HIS A 167 -14.39 1.06 -1.79
C HIS A 167 -14.81 1.95 -0.62
N ASN A 168 -14.33 1.66 0.57
CA ASN A 168 -14.73 2.37 1.80
C ASN A 168 -14.22 3.81 1.83
N VAL A 169 -13.02 4.08 1.29
CA VAL A 169 -12.51 5.44 1.13
C VAL A 169 -13.37 6.27 0.20
N ALA A 170 -13.77 5.71 -0.93
CA ALA A 170 -14.66 6.39 -1.86
C ALA A 170 -16.04 6.63 -1.24
N PHE A 171 -16.56 5.67 -0.48
CA PHE A 171 -17.87 5.75 0.18
C PHE A 171 -17.89 6.74 1.35
N LYS A 172 -16.93 6.60 2.29
CA LYS A 172 -16.94 7.38 3.56
C LYS A 172 -16.26 8.74 3.43
N HIS A 173 -15.12 8.78 2.72
CA HIS A 173 -14.27 9.97 2.65
C HIS A 173 -14.42 10.74 1.34
N SER A 174 -15.23 10.26 0.40
CA SER A 174 -15.34 10.81 -0.97
C SER A 174 -13.97 10.98 -1.65
N GLY A 175 -13.01 10.14 -1.27
CA GLY A 175 -11.64 10.19 -1.70
C GLY A 175 -11.35 9.23 -2.85
N TYR A 176 -10.18 9.44 -3.46
CA TYR A 176 -9.64 8.57 -4.49
C TYR A 176 -8.46 7.77 -3.96
N SER A 177 -8.13 6.73 -4.69
CA SER A 177 -6.99 5.87 -4.37
C SER A 177 -6.02 5.81 -5.54
N VAL A 178 -4.76 5.54 -5.23
CA VAL A 178 -3.71 5.27 -6.21
C VAL A 178 -3.04 3.96 -5.83
N PHE A 179 -2.89 3.07 -6.79
CA PHE A 179 -2.17 1.81 -6.62
C PHE A 179 -0.88 1.83 -7.43
N ALA A 180 0.25 1.65 -6.76
CA ALA A 180 1.57 1.52 -7.38
C ALA A 180 2.05 0.07 -7.26
N GLY A 181 2.07 -0.66 -8.37
CA GLY A 181 2.65 -1.99 -8.49
C GLY A 181 4.13 -1.89 -8.76
N VAL A 182 4.95 -2.15 -7.75
CA VAL A 182 6.41 -2.00 -7.79
C VAL A 182 7.09 -3.37 -7.89
N GLY A 183 7.55 -3.72 -9.08
CA GLY A 183 8.28 -4.97 -9.33
C GLY A 183 7.45 -6.24 -9.15
N GLU A 184 6.14 -6.14 -9.27
CA GLU A 184 5.23 -7.28 -9.17
C GLU A 184 5.08 -8.03 -10.49
N ARG A 185 4.47 -9.21 -10.45
CA ARG A 185 4.24 -10.03 -11.65
C ARG A 185 3.16 -9.41 -12.52
N THR A 186 3.38 -9.41 -13.83
CA THR A 186 2.42 -8.90 -14.82
C THR A 186 1.04 -9.55 -14.68
N ARG A 187 1.00 -10.86 -14.43
CA ARG A 187 -0.24 -11.60 -14.22
C ARG A 187 -1.03 -11.06 -13.01
N GLU A 188 -0.37 -10.86 -11.87
CA GLU A 188 -1.02 -10.36 -10.66
C GLU A 188 -1.57 -8.94 -10.85
N GLY A 189 -0.86 -8.09 -11.59
CA GLY A 189 -1.34 -6.76 -11.95
C GLY A 189 -2.56 -6.79 -12.86
N ASN A 190 -2.60 -7.72 -13.82
CA ASN A 190 -3.74 -7.91 -14.70
C ASN A 190 -4.96 -8.49 -13.96
N ASP A 191 -4.74 -9.49 -13.11
CA ASP A 191 -5.78 -10.07 -12.27
C ASP A 191 -6.41 -8.99 -11.36
N LEU A 192 -5.59 -8.16 -10.70
CA LEU A 192 -6.05 -7.04 -9.87
C LEU A 192 -6.90 -6.04 -10.64
N TYR A 193 -6.50 -5.69 -11.86
CA TYR A 193 -7.28 -4.78 -12.71
C TYR A 193 -8.67 -5.33 -13.00
N HIS A 194 -8.77 -6.61 -13.37
CA HIS A 194 -10.05 -7.26 -13.64
C HIS A 194 -10.92 -7.39 -12.38
N GLU A 195 -10.33 -7.77 -11.25
CA GLU A 195 -11.03 -7.85 -9.97
C GLU A 195 -11.59 -6.48 -9.54
N MET A 196 -10.82 -5.40 -9.71
CA MET A 196 -11.29 -4.04 -9.45
C MET A 196 -12.45 -3.62 -10.36
N LYS A 197 -12.41 -4.05 -11.61
CA LYS A 197 -13.48 -3.80 -12.57
C LYS A 197 -14.77 -4.56 -12.21
N GLU A 198 -14.65 -5.82 -11.86
CA GLU A 198 -15.78 -6.67 -11.43
C GLU A 198 -16.41 -6.19 -10.13
N SER A 199 -15.60 -5.69 -9.22
CA SER A 199 -16.03 -5.14 -7.93
C SER A 199 -16.50 -3.69 -7.98
N ASN A 200 -16.54 -3.07 -9.17
CA ASN A 200 -16.97 -1.68 -9.40
C ASN A 200 -16.19 -0.63 -8.59
N VAL A 201 -14.91 -0.85 -8.35
CA VAL A 201 -14.04 0.11 -7.67
C VAL A 201 -13.01 0.77 -8.60
N LEU A 202 -12.90 0.30 -9.83
CA LEU A 202 -11.88 0.75 -10.78
C LEU A 202 -11.95 2.26 -11.08
N ASP A 203 -13.15 2.83 -11.14
CA ASP A 203 -13.37 4.26 -11.41
C ASP A 203 -12.94 5.18 -10.25
N LYS A 204 -12.53 4.62 -9.12
CA LYS A 204 -12.05 5.34 -7.92
C LYS A 204 -10.55 5.23 -7.71
N VAL A 205 -9.82 4.54 -8.60
CA VAL A 205 -8.41 4.26 -8.44
C VAL A 205 -7.61 4.51 -9.72
N ALA A 206 -6.42 5.12 -9.59
CA ALA A 206 -5.43 5.18 -10.64
C ALA A 206 -4.39 4.07 -10.43
N LEU A 207 -4.02 3.35 -11.49
CA LEU A 207 -3.07 2.24 -11.43
C LEU A 207 -1.76 2.63 -12.12
N CYS A 208 -0.64 2.40 -11.44
CA CYS A 208 0.71 2.64 -11.95
C CYS A 208 1.50 1.35 -11.83
N TYR A 209 1.92 0.76 -12.95
CA TYR A 209 2.61 -0.52 -12.97
C TYR A 209 4.05 -0.40 -13.48
N GLY A 210 5.00 -0.76 -12.61
CA GLY A 210 6.39 -1.04 -12.93
C GLY A 210 6.66 -2.53 -12.69
N GLN A 211 6.50 -3.34 -13.73
CA GLN A 211 6.45 -4.79 -13.65
C GLN A 211 7.83 -5.42 -13.40
N MET A 212 7.84 -6.67 -12.94
CA MET A 212 9.04 -7.44 -12.62
C MET A 212 10.01 -7.57 -13.81
N ASN A 213 9.51 -7.61 -15.03
CA ASN A 213 10.30 -7.73 -16.27
C ASN A 213 10.86 -6.40 -16.78
N GLU A 214 10.45 -5.26 -16.21
CA GLU A 214 10.95 -3.95 -16.59
C GLU A 214 12.31 -3.63 -15.96
N PRO A 215 13.11 -2.72 -16.54
CA PRO A 215 14.42 -2.37 -16.00
C PRO A 215 14.32 -1.71 -14.62
N PRO A 216 15.41 -1.69 -13.84
CA PRO A 216 15.39 -1.20 -12.45
C PRO A 216 14.97 0.27 -12.34
N GLY A 217 15.24 1.10 -13.34
CA GLY A 217 14.78 2.50 -13.39
C GLY A 217 13.25 2.58 -13.36
N ALA A 218 12.56 1.81 -14.17
CA ALA A 218 11.10 1.75 -14.20
C ALA A 218 10.53 1.22 -12.88
N ARG A 219 11.06 0.11 -12.37
CA ARG A 219 10.60 -0.50 -11.10
C ARG A 219 10.79 0.41 -9.89
N ASN A 220 11.82 1.23 -9.88
CA ASN A 220 12.05 2.20 -8.80
C ASN A 220 11.15 3.43 -8.93
N ARG A 221 11.14 4.06 -10.10
CA ARG A 221 10.44 5.34 -10.32
C ARG A 221 8.91 5.22 -10.38
N ILE A 222 8.38 4.03 -10.61
CA ILE A 222 6.92 3.84 -10.64
C ILE A 222 6.23 4.22 -9.32
N ALA A 223 6.87 3.99 -8.19
CA ALA A 223 6.38 4.42 -6.89
C ALA A 223 6.25 5.94 -6.82
N LEU A 224 7.21 6.68 -7.38
CA LEU A 224 7.16 8.14 -7.49
C LEU A 224 6.05 8.61 -8.42
N THR A 225 5.83 7.91 -9.53
CA THR A 225 4.74 8.20 -10.47
C THR A 225 3.38 8.12 -9.77
N GLY A 226 3.12 7.03 -9.06
CA GLY A 226 1.88 6.86 -8.30
C GLY A 226 1.73 7.91 -7.19
N LEU A 227 2.80 8.17 -6.45
CA LEU A 227 2.78 9.18 -5.40
C LEU A 227 2.49 10.58 -5.93
N THR A 228 3.00 10.92 -7.09
CA THR A 228 2.73 12.23 -7.74
C THR A 228 1.25 12.39 -8.10
N MET A 229 0.60 11.33 -8.59
CA MET A 229 -0.84 11.36 -8.84
C MET A 229 -1.64 11.52 -7.53
N ALA A 230 -1.23 10.85 -6.47
CA ALA A 230 -1.85 10.98 -5.14
C ALA A 230 -1.66 12.40 -4.56
N GLU A 231 -0.50 12.99 -4.74
CA GLU A 231 -0.23 14.37 -4.29
C GLU A 231 -1.12 15.40 -4.96
N TYR A 232 -1.46 15.21 -6.23
CA TYR A 232 -2.40 16.12 -6.91
C TYR A 232 -3.78 16.08 -6.24
N PHE A 233 -4.30 14.91 -5.93
CA PHE A 233 -5.60 14.77 -5.25
C PHE A 233 -5.58 15.39 -3.85
N ARG A 234 -4.48 15.25 -3.13
CA ARG A 234 -4.29 15.89 -1.81
C ARG A 234 -4.18 17.41 -1.90
N ASP A 235 -3.28 17.91 -2.75
CA ASP A 235 -2.84 19.31 -2.72
C ASP A 235 -3.73 20.25 -3.51
N GLU A 236 -4.26 19.80 -4.66
CA GLU A 236 -5.13 20.61 -5.53
C GLU A 236 -6.61 20.37 -5.26
N MET A 237 -7.00 19.14 -4.99
CA MET A 237 -8.39 18.78 -4.77
C MET A 237 -8.79 18.74 -3.30
N GLY A 238 -7.83 18.78 -2.38
CA GLY A 238 -8.08 18.77 -0.94
C GLY A 238 -8.71 17.48 -0.42
N LEU A 239 -8.40 16.34 -1.05
CA LEU A 239 -9.00 15.05 -0.74
C LEU A 239 -8.16 14.25 0.26
N ASP A 240 -8.81 13.31 0.92
CA ASP A 240 -8.15 12.24 1.66
C ASP A 240 -7.89 11.10 0.68
N VAL A 241 -6.62 10.86 0.40
CA VAL A 241 -6.16 9.89 -0.61
C VAL A 241 -5.62 8.65 0.09
N LEU A 242 -5.96 7.49 -0.43
CA LEU A 242 -5.36 6.22 -0.03
C LEU A 242 -4.38 5.78 -1.11
N MET A 243 -3.13 5.57 -0.73
CA MET A 243 -2.09 5.09 -1.63
C MET A 243 -1.66 3.69 -1.26
N PHE A 244 -1.72 2.79 -2.22
CA PHE A 244 -1.21 1.42 -2.09
C PHE A 244 0.11 1.28 -2.81
N ILE A 245 1.05 0.60 -2.17
CA ILE A 245 2.36 0.28 -2.74
C ILE A 245 2.58 -1.22 -2.58
N ASP A 246 2.64 -1.92 -3.67
CA ASP A 246 2.91 -3.35 -3.69
C ASP A 246 4.04 -3.65 -4.67
N ASN A 247 5.25 -3.82 -4.23
CA ASN A 247 5.78 -4.03 -2.89
C ASN A 247 6.87 -2.99 -2.59
N ILE A 248 6.85 -2.38 -1.41
CA ILE A 248 7.86 -1.35 -1.07
C ILE A 248 9.29 -1.92 -1.00
N PHE A 249 9.47 -3.19 -0.68
CA PHE A 249 10.77 -3.85 -0.74
C PHE A 249 11.40 -3.76 -2.14
N ARG A 250 10.57 -3.88 -3.19
CA ARG A 250 11.05 -3.82 -4.57
C ARG A 250 11.55 -2.42 -4.95
N PHE A 251 11.02 -1.37 -4.32
CA PHE A 251 11.58 -0.02 -4.43
C PHE A 251 13.03 0.03 -3.95
N SER A 252 13.32 -0.52 -2.78
CA SER A 252 14.68 -0.62 -2.25
C SER A 252 15.59 -1.50 -3.09
N GLN A 253 15.09 -2.64 -3.53
CA GLN A 253 15.84 -3.60 -4.36
C GLN A 253 16.23 -3.01 -5.72
N SER A 254 15.29 -2.38 -6.41
CA SER A 254 15.58 -1.72 -7.71
C SER A 254 16.54 -0.54 -7.54
N GLY A 255 16.47 0.17 -6.42
CA GLY A 255 17.45 1.20 -6.06
C GLY A 255 18.86 0.63 -5.86
N ALA A 256 18.98 -0.56 -5.24
CA ALA A 256 20.25 -1.26 -5.09
C ALA A 256 20.82 -1.69 -6.46
N GLU A 257 19.99 -2.20 -7.35
CA GLU A 257 20.38 -2.55 -8.72
C GLU A 257 20.88 -1.32 -9.49
N MET A 258 20.17 -0.20 -9.42
CA MET A 258 20.60 1.05 -10.05
C MET A 258 21.94 1.53 -9.49
N SER A 259 22.12 1.48 -8.19
CA SER A 259 23.37 1.88 -7.53
C SER A 259 24.56 1.03 -7.98
N ALA A 260 24.36 -0.28 -8.10
CA ALA A 260 25.37 -1.20 -8.60
C ALA A 260 25.73 -0.93 -10.08
N LEU A 261 24.73 -0.70 -10.92
CA LEU A 261 24.92 -0.37 -12.34
C LEU A 261 25.64 0.98 -12.54
N LEU A 262 25.46 1.92 -11.60
CA LEU A 262 26.19 3.19 -11.61
C LEU A 262 27.61 3.09 -11.04
N GLY A 263 28.04 1.92 -10.59
CA GLY A 263 29.37 1.68 -10.06
C GLY A 263 29.59 2.24 -8.64
N ARG A 264 28.54 2.46 -7.87
CA ARG A 264 28.65 2.91 -6.48
C ARG A 264 29.07 1.76 -5.57
N ILE A 265 29.88 2.06 -4.57
CA ILE A 265 30.32 1.07 -3.57
C ILE A 265 29.11 0.67 -2.72
N PRO A 266 28.78 -0.63 -2.64
CA PRO A 266 27.64 -1.10 -1.85
C PRO A 266 27.89 -0.96 -0.35
N SER A 267 26.81 -0.79 0.40
CA SER A 267 26.80 -0.85 1.87
C SER A 267 26.52 -2.28 2.36
N ALA A 268 26.06 -2.42 3.60
CA ALA A 268 25.76 -3.72 4.20
C ALA A 268 24.75 -4.53 3.35
N VAL A 269 25.00 -5.83 3.22
CA VAL A 269 24.15 -6.79 2.49
C VAL A 269 23.98 -6.45 1.00
N GLY A 270 24.85 -5.60 0.44
CA GLY A 270 24.81 -5.22 -0.97
C GLY A 270 23.84 -4.10 -1.32
N TYR A 271 23.18 -3.48 -0.33
CA TYR A 271 22.30 -2.34 -0.56
C TYR A 271 23.08 -1.03 -0.88
N GLN A 272 22.37 -0.09 -1.51
CA GLN A 272 22.91 1.24 -1.81
C GLN A 272 23.24 2.00 -0.51
N PRO A 273 24.33 2.81 -0.51
CA PRO A 273 24.65 3.63 0.65
C PRO A 273 23.61 4.72 0.94
N THR A 274 22.79 5.06 -0.04
CA THR A 274 21.71 6.04 0.02
C THR A 274 20.34 5.46 0.39
N LEU A 275 20.26 4.19 0.81
CA LEU A 275 19.00 3.48 1.10
C LEU A 275 18.09 4.27 2.04
N ALA A 276 18.62 4.72 3.18
CA ALA A 276 17.84 5.43 4.19
C ALA A 276 17.33 6.80 3.68
N SER A 277 18.17 7.53 2.95
CA SER A 277 17.79 8.85 2.42
C SER A 277 16.82 8.76 1.25
N GLU A 278 16.92 7.75 0.40
CA GLU A 278 15.97 7.50 -0.69
C GLU A 278 14.60 7.13 -0.13
N MET A 279 14.56 6.20 0.83
CA MET A 279 13.33 5.82 1.51
C MET A 279 12.73 7.00 2.27
N GLY A 280 13.53 7.78 2.98
CA GLY A 280 13.10 8.96 3.73
C GLY A 280 12.46 10.00 2.81
N LYS A 281 13.08 10.34 1.70
CA LYS A 281 12.52 11.29 0.70
C LYS A 281 11.18 10.83 0.16
N PHE A 282 11.04 9.54 -0.10
CA PHE A 282 9.78 8.97 -0.57
C PHE A 282 8.70 9.02 0.53
N GLN A 283 9.00 8.51 1.72
CA GLN A 283 8.05 8.39 2.82
C GLN A 283 7.59 9.74 3.37
N GLU A 284 8.45 10.75 3.41
CA GLU A 284 8.10 12.08 3.92
C GLU A 284 7.11 12.85 3.01
N ARG A 285 6.97 12.46 1.75
CA ARG A 285 5.94 12.98 0.86
C ARG A 285 4.54 12.47 1.22
N ILE A 286 4.48 11.32 1.90
CA ILE A 286 3.24 10.67 2.33
C ILE A 286 2.87 11.22 3.71
N THR A 287 2.04 12.25 3.73
CA THR A 287 1.66 12.94 4.96
C THR A 287 0.34 13.68 4.83
N SER A 288 -0.21 14.12 5.96
CA SER A 288 -1.34 15.03 6.00
C SER A 288 -0.89 16.48 5.85
N THR A 289 -1.61 17.23 5.04
CA THR A 289 -1.47 18.69 4.95
C THR A 289 -2.72 19.38 5.48
N LYS A 290 -2.68 20.70 5.55
CA LYS A 290 -3.86 21.51 5.92
C LYS A 290 -5.02 21.40 4.90
N LYS A 291 -4.72 20.93 3.67
CA LYS A 291 -5.69 20.80 2.58
C LYS A 291 -6.29 19.40 2.50
N GLY A 292 -5.48 18.38 2.62
CA GLY A 292 -5.88 16.97 2.47
C GLY A 292 -4.83 16.04 3.05
N SER A 293 -4.99 14.74 2.79
CA SER A 293 -4.06 13.74 3.31
C SER A 293 -3.75 12.65 2.29
N ILE A 294 -2.57 12.03 2.42
CA ILE A 294 -2.24 10.76 1.80
C ILE A 294 -1.95 9.77 2.93
N THR A 295 -2.78 8.74 3.02
CA THR A 295 -2.54 7.59 3.90
C THR A 295 -2.06 6.44 3.04
N SER A 296 -0.95 5.80 3.40
CA SER A 296 -0.40 4.71 2.59
C SER A 296 -0.57 3.35 3.25
N VAL A 297 -0.87 2.35 2.42
CA VAL A 297 -0.81 0.94 2.77
C VAL A 297 0.26 0.31 1.89
N GLN A 298 1.34 -0.13 2.52
CA GLN A 298 2.54 -0.61 1.85
C GLN A 298 2.72 -2.09 2.14
N ALA A 299 2.62 -2.93 1.11
CA ALA A 299 2.98 -4.33 1.25
C ALA A 299 4.49 -4.44 1.46
N VAL A 300 4.88 -5.16 2.49
CA VAL A 300 6.29 -5.33 2.87
C VAL A 300 6.67 -6.80 2.73
N TYR A 301 7.64 -7.07 1.87
CA TYR A 301 8.30 -8.36 1.80
C TYR A 301 9.52 -8.34 2.72
N VAL A 302 9.67 -9.38 3.51
CA VAL A 302 10.80 -9.55 4.42
C VAL A 302 11.65 -10.72 3.93
N PRO A 303 12.85 -10.46 3.35
CA PRO A 303 13.72 -11.51 2.84
C PRO A 303 14.09 -12.52 3.94
N ALA A 304 13.90 -13.80 3.69
CA ALA A 304 14.18 -14.90 4.62
C ALA A 304 13.56 -14.74 6.02
N ASP A 305 12.46 -14.01 6.11
CA ASP A 305 11.79 -13.64 7.37
C ASP A 305 12.71 -12.90 8.38
N ASP A 306 13.79 -12.30 7.87
CA ASP A 306 14.77 -11.54 8.67
C ASP A 306 14.40 -10.07 8.76
N LEU A 307 13.78 -9.69 9.88
CA LEU A 307 13.40 -8.31 10.17
C LEU A 307 14.60 -7.36 10.38
N THR A 308 15.80 -7.91 10.51
CA THR A 308 17.04 -7.12 10.65
C THR A 308 17.68 -6.78 9.31
N ASP A 309 17.17 -7.33 8.19
CA ASP A 309 17.60 -6.92 6.85
C ASP A 309 17.43 -5.41 6.67
N PRO A 310 18.44 -4.71 6.11
CA PRO A 310 18.42 -3.24 6.01
C PRO A 310 17.20 -2.67 5.29
N ALA A 311 16.66 -3.33 4.27
CA ALA A 311 15.52 -2.81 3.51
C ALA A 311 14.23 -2.79 4.33
N PRO A 312 13.73 -3.91 4.90
CA PRO A 312 12.56 -3.86 5.77
C PRO A 312 12.81 -3.03 7.03
N ALA A 313 13.99 -3.10 7.65
CA ALA A 313 14.31 -2.28 8.82
C ALA A 313 14.16 -0.78 8.56
N THR A 314 14.60 -0.31 7.39
CA THR A 314 14.44 1.09 6.99
C THR A 314 12.98 1.47 6.78
N VAL A 315 12.16 0.59 6.21
CA VAL A 315 10.71 0.81 6.06
C VAL A 315 10.01 0.86 7.42
N PHE A 316 10.33 -0.07 8.32
CA PHE A 316 9.72 -0.12 9.67
C PHE A 316 9.92 1.18 10.46
N ALA A 317 11.04 1.87 10.28
CA ALA A 317 11.28 3.15 10.93
C ALA A 317 10.24 4.23 10.57
N HIS A 318 9.59 4.11 9.42
CA HIS A 318 8.59 5.05 8.92
C HIS A 318 7.15 4.62 9.20
N LEU A 319 6.89 3.37 9.56
CA LEU A 319 5.53 2.86 9.74
C LEU A 319 4.88 3.36 11.03
N ASP A 320 3.63 3.77 10.90
CA ASP A 320 2.77 4.17 12.03
C ASP A 320 1.89 3.02 12.52
N ALA A 321 1.56 2.08 11.64
CA ALA A 321 0.78 0.89 11.96
C ALA A 321 1.22 -0.30 11.12
N THR A 322 0.90 -1.50 11.61
CA THR A 322 1.09 -2.74 10.87
C THR A 322 -0.20 -3.55 10.86
N THR A 323 -0.57 -4.06 9.70
CA THR A 323 -1.67 -5.00 9.51
C THR A 323 -1.06 -6.34 9.10
N VAL A 324 -1.19 -7.35 9.94
CA VAL A 324 -0.65 -8.69 9.70
C VAL A 324 -1.77 -9.61 9.31
N LEU A 325 -1.69 -10.19 8.12
CA LEU A 325 -2.61 -11.21 7.64
C LEU A 325 -2.06 -12.60 7.98
N ASN A 326 -2.86 -13.41 8.65
CA ASN A 326 -2.44 -14.69 9.17
C ASN A 326 -3.22 -15.84 8.51
N ARG A 327 -2.46 -16.82 7.98
CA ARG A 327 -3.04 -17.99 7.32
C ARG A 327 -3.89 -18.85 8.27
N SER A 328 -3.47 -19.01 9.52
CA SER A 328 -4.22 -19.80 10.49
C SER A 328 -5.60 -19.22 10.82
N ILE A 329 -5.74 -17.90 10.70
CA ILE A 329 -7.03 -17.20 10.84
C ILE A 329 -7.89 -17.42 9.60
N ALA A 330 -7.30 -17.34 8.41
CA ALA A 330 -7.99 -17.64 7.15
C ALA A 330 -8.48 -19.10 7.09
N GLU A 331 -7.69 -20.06 7.59
CA GLU A 331 -8.05 -21.47 7.67
C GLU A 331 -9.25 -21.74 8.61
N LYS A 332 -9.46 -20.89 9.62
CA LYS A 332 -10.66 -20.90 10.47
C LYS A 332 -11.90 -20.30 9.79
N GLY A 333 -11.75 -19.79 8.54
CA GLY A 333 -12.83 -19.11 7.82
C GLY A 333 -13.13 -17.69 8.32
N ILE A 334 -12.23 -17.09 9.09
CA ILE A 334 -12.38 -15.73 9.62
C ILE A 334 -11.78 -14.75 8.62
N TYR A 335 -12.61 -13.91 8.02
CA TYR A 335 -12.22 -12.88 7.06
C TYR A 335 -12.76 -11.50 7.49
N PRO A 336 -11.96 -10.43 7.41
CA PRO A 336 -10.55 -10.42 6.97
C PRO A 336 -9.65 -11.20 7.94
N ALA A 337 -8.64 -11.86 7.40
CA ALA A 337 -7.72 -12.70 8.19
C ALA A 337 -6.63 -11.87 8.89
N VAL A 338 -7.00 -10.74 9.44
CA VAL A 338 -6.10 -9.85 10.18
C VAL A 338 -5.83 -10.43 11.56
N ASP A 339 -4.55 -10.58 11.90
CA ASP A 339 -4.14 -11.03 13.22
C ASP A 339 -4.36 -9.93 14.26
N PRO A 340 -5.25 -10.11 15.21
CA PRO A 340 -5.60 -9.09 16.19
C PRO A 340 -4.53 -8.85 17.26
N LEU A 341 -3.60 -9.77 17.43
CA LEU A 341 -2.51 -9.69 18.41
C LEU A 341 -1.20 -9.20 17.81
N ASP A 342 -0.90 -9.60 16.58
CA ASP A 342 0.33 -9.23 15.88
C ASP A 342 0.22 -7.91 15.12
N SER A 343 -0.98 -7.45 14.82
CA SER A 343 -1.22 -6.13 14.22
C SER A 343 -1.12 -5.03 15.27
N THR A 344 -0.44 -3.94 14.92
CA THR A 344 -0.12 -2.86 15.87
C THR A 344 -0.40 -1.49 15.26
N SER A 345 -0.58 -0.49 16.11
CA SER A 345 -0.68 0.92 15.71
C SER A 345 -0.17 1.86 16.79
N ARG A 346 0.57 2.88 16.38
CA ARG A 346 0.96 3.98 17.26
C ARG A 346 -0.22 4.83 17.71
N MET A 347 -1.34 4.76 16.97
CA MET A 347 -2.58 5.43 17.34
C MET A 347 -3.28 4.81 18.56
N LEU A 348 -2.89 3.59 18.96
CA LEU A 348 -3.47 2.89 20.12
C LEU A 348 -2.91 3.49 21.43
N ASP A 349 -3.29 4.72 21.69
CA ASP A 349 -2.91 5.53 22.84
C ASP A 349 -4.17 6.22 23.40
N PRO A 350 -4.39 6.18 24.73
CA PRO A 350 -5.59 6.75 25.33
C PRO A 350 -5.71 8.27 25.14
N GLN A 351 -4.60 8.97 24.92
CA GLN A 351 -4.61 10.41 24.64
C GLN A 351 -5.08 10.73 23.23
N ILE A 352 -4.92 9.80 22.28
CA ILE A 352 -5.33 9.95 20.88
C ILE A 352 -6.75 9.42 20.67
N LEU A 353 -7.01 8.18 21.13
CA LEU A 353 -8.27 7.47 20.88
C LEU A 353 -9.38 7.80 21.87
N GLY A 354 -9.02 8.34 23.04
CA GLY A 354 -9.90 8.42 24.18
C GLY A 354 -9.91 7.14 25.02
N ALA A 355 -10.33 7.29 26.28
CA ALA A 355 -10.25 6.20 27.27
C ALA A 355 -11.13 4.99 26.93
N ASP A 356 -12.28 5.19 26.32
CA ASP A 356 -13.26 4.13 26.04
C ASP A 356 -12.75 3.20 24.93
N HIS A 357 -12.32 3.76 23.81
CA HIS A 357 -11.75 2.97 22.70
C HIS A 357 -10.51 2.20 23.15
N TYR A 358 -9.59 2.86 23.82
CA TYR A 358 -8.35 2.24 24.31
C TYR A 358 -8.64 1.08 25.28
N LYS A 359 -9.54 1.29 26.23
CA LYS A 359 -9.92 0.26 27.20
C LYS A 359 -10.55 -0.98 26.54
N VAL A 360 -11.45 -0.76 25.57
CA VAL A 360 -12.09 -1.85 24.83
C VAL A 360 -11.05 -2.60 23.98
N ALA A 361 -10.20 -1.92 23.26
CA ALA A 361 -9.14 -2.54 22.45
C ALA A 361 -8.19 -3.39 23.30
N ARG A 362 -7.73 -2.86 24.42
CA ARG A 362 -6.86 -3.60 25.36
C ARG A 362 -7.58 -4.78 26.01
N GLY A 363 -8.85 -4.61 26.33
CA GLY A 363 -9.69 -5.71 26.85
C GLY A 363 -9.84 -6.85 25.86
N VAL A 364 -10.09 -6.55 24.60
CA VAL A 364 -10.15 -7.55 23.50
C VAL A 364 -8.80 -8.27 23.35
N GLN A 365 -7.71 -7.54 23.31
CA GLN A 365 -6.37 -8.13 23.21
C GLN A 365 -6.05 -9.04 24.40
N ALA A 366 -6.39 -8.63 25.61
CA ALA A 366 -6.15 -9.43 26.82
C ALA A 366 -6.94 -10.75 26.82
N VAL A 367 -8.21 -10.71 26.41
CA VAL A 367 -9.05 -11.90 26.29
C VAL A 367 -8.52 -12.86 25.22
N LEU A 368 -8.15 -12.33 24.06
CA LEU A 368 -7.60 -13.15 22.97
C LEU A 368 -6.22 -13.73 23.34
N GLN A 369 -5.38 -12.97 24.02
CA GLN A 369 -4.08 -13.46 24.50
C GLN A 369 -4.26 -14.58 25.50
N LYS A 370 -5.13 -14.41 26.49
CA LYS A 370 -5.42 -15.46 27.47
C LYS A 370 -5.98 -16.73 26.80
N TYR A 371 -6.84 -16.57 25.81
CA TYR A 371 -7.34 -17.70 25.02
C TYR A 371 -6.23 -18.44 24.27
N LYS A 372 -5.31 -17.69 23.65
CA LYS A 372 -4.15 -18.27 22.99
C LYS A 372 -3.28 -19.07 23.95
N ASP A 373 -3.05 -18.55 25.15
CA ASP A 373 -2.25 -19.23 26.19
C ASP A 373 -2.94 -20.50 26.70
N LEU A 374 -4.27 -20.52 26.69
CA LEU A 374 -5.07 -21.70 27.13
C LEU A 374 -5.22 -22.79 26.05
N GLN A 375 -4.91 -22.47 24.78
CA GLN A 375 -5.13 -23.42 23.67
C GLN A 375 -4.35 -24.72 23.83
N ASP A 376 -3.11 -24.66 24.31
CA ASP A 376 -2.30 -25.87 24.54
C ASP A 376 -2.91 -26.75 25.65
N ILE A 377 -3.42 -26.14 26.70
CA ILE A 377 -4.11 -26.85 27.81
C ILE A 377 -5.39 -27.48 27.27
N ILE A 378 -6.17 -26.74 26.48
CA ILE A 378 -7.42 -27.24 25.86
C ILE A 378 -7.15 -28.45 24.96
N ALA A 379 -6.07 -28.35 24.14
CA ALA A 379 -5.69 -29.42 23.21
C ALA A 379 -5.26 -30.72 23.91
N ILE A 380 -4.61 -30.61 25.07
CA ILE A 380 -4.08 -31.77 25.81
C ILE A 380 -5.09 -32.33 26.80
N LEU A 381 -5.73 -31.47 27.58
CA LEU A 381 -6.58 -31.87 28.72
C LEU A 381 -8.08 -31.72 28.45
N GLY A 382 -8.46 -30.97 27.41
CA GLY A 382 -9.85 -30.65 27.09
C GLY A 382 -10.40 -29.43 27.84
N MET A 383 -11.58 -28.99 27.44
CA MET A 383 -12.27 -27.84 28.04
C MET A 383 -12.72 -28.05 29.47
N ASP A 384 -13.01 -29.30 29.85
CA ASP A 384 -13.59 -29.64 31.16
C ASP A 384 -12.62 -29.39 32.31
N GLU A 385 -11.32 -29.44 32.04
CA GLU A 385 -10.27 -29.21 33.04
C GLU A 385 -10.02 -27.71 33.34
N LEU A 386 -10.63 -26.81 32.60
CA LEU A 386 -10.50 -25.37 32.83
C LEU A 386 -11.35 -24.92 34.02
N SER A 387 -10.86 -23.88 34.72
CA SER A 387 -11.67 -23.19 35.72
C SER A 387 -12.92 -22.55 35.08
N GLU A 388 -13.96 -22.30 35.84
CA GLU A 388 -15.17 -21.63 35.33
C GLU A 388 -14.87 -20.22 34.75
N GLU A 389 -13.91 -19.52 35.39
CA GLU A 389 -13.44 -18.22 34.88
C GLU A 389 -12.76 -18.37 33.51
N ASP A 390 -11.92 -19.39 33.33
CA ASP A 390 -11.24 -19.65 32.06
C ASP A 390 -12.20 -20.12 30.97
N LYS A 391 -13.19 -20.94 31.33
CA LYS A 391 -14.27 -21.33 30.39
C LYS A 391 -15.06 -20.14 29.91
N LEU A 392 -15.38 -19.18 30.78
CA LEU A 392 -16.04 -17.93 30.39
C LEU A 392 -15.16 -17.07 29.48
N THR A 393 -13.88 -16.99 29.81
CA THR A 393 -12.90 -16.24 28.96
C THR A 393 -12.81 -16.87 27.57
N VAL A 394 -12.74 -18.19 27.49
CA VAL A 394 -12.70 -18.89 26.18
C VAL A 394 -13.99 -18.69 25.39
N ASP A 395 -15.14 -18.72 26.01
CA ASP A 395 -16.43 -18.48 25.36
C ASP A 395 -16.50 -17.05 24.76
N ARG A 396 -16.14 -16.07 25.57
CA ARG A 396 -16.06 -14.67 25.10
C ARG A 396 -15.01 -14.47 24.02
N ALA A 397 -13.84 -15.11 24.15
CA ALA A 397 -12.78 -15.04 23.14
C ALA A 397 -13.24 -15.59 21.78
N ARG A 398 -13.94 -16.70 21.76
CA ARG A 398 -14.50 -17.28 20.53
C ARG A 398 -15.55 -16.37 19.90
N LYS A 399 -16.41 -15.75 20.70
CA LYS A 399 -17.36 -14.74 20.21
C LYS A 399 -16.64 -13.53 19.62
N ILE A 400 -15.58 -13.05 20.26
CA ILE A 400 -14.74 -11.96 19.75
C ILE A 400 -14.08 -12.34 18.44
N GLU A 401 -13.44 -13.51 18.33
CA GLU A 401 -12.84 -13.99 17.08
C GLU A 401 -13.87 -14.00 15.93
N ARG A 402 -15.07 -14.53 16.19
CA ARG A 402 -16.15 -14.55 15.19
C ARG A 402 -16.64 -13.15 14.83
N PHE A 403 -16.77 -12.27 15.83
CA PHE A 403 -17.24 -10.90 15.62
C PHE A 403 -16.21 -10.01 14.91
N LEU A 404 -14.93 -10.36 14.95
CA LEU A 404 -13.90 -9.71 14.14
C LEU A 404 -14.06 -9.99 12.64
N SER A 405 -14.75 -11.06 12.27
CA SER A 405 -15.11 -11.32 10.87
C SER A 405 -16.17 -10.34 10.39
N GLN A 406 -16.14 -10.02 9.10
CA GLN A 406 -17.00 -9.00 8.50
C GLN A 406 -17.22 -9.30 7.01
N PRO A 407 -18.46 -9.20 6.50
CA PRO A 407 -18.69 -9.31 5.07
C PRO A 407 -18.24 -8.03 4.35
N PHE A 408 -17.53 -8.20 3.25
CA PHE A 408 -17.01 -7.11 2.44
C PHE A 408 -17.90 -6.84 1.23
N PHE A 409 -18.03 -5.55 0.85
CA PHE A 409 -18.76 -5.15 -0.35
C PHE A 409 -18.16 -5.77 -1.62
N VAL A 410 -16.84 -5.77 -1.72
CA VAL A 410 -16.14 -6.32 -2.89
C VAL A 410 -16.22 -7.83 -2.99
N ALA A 411 -16.63 -8.51 -1.95
CA ALA A 411 -16.81 -9.97 -1.90
C ALA A 411 -18.28 -10.42 -2.08
N GLU A 412 -19.23 -9.51 -2.19
CA GLU A 412 -20.67 -9.84 -2.32
C GLU A 412 -20.95 -10.80 -3.47
N VAL A 413 -20.30 -10.60 -4.62
CA VAL A 413 -20.47 -11.43 -5.82
C VAL A 413 -20.08 -12.89 -5.56
N PHE A 414 -19.10 -13.13 -4.69
CA PHE A 414 -18.59 -14.47 -4.38
C PHE A 414 -19.28 -15.12 -3.18
N THR A 415 -19.65 -14.32 -2.17
CA THR A 415 -20.21 -14.82 -0.92
C THR A 415 -21.72 -14.84 -0.88
N GLY A 416 -22.37 -14.04 -1.75
CA GLY A 416 -23.82 -13.82 -1.72
C GLY A 416 -24.32 -13.07 -0.47
N SER A 417 -23.40 -12.58 0.37
CA SER A 417 -23.72 -11.80 1.57
C SER A 417 -23.48 -10.32 1.34
N PRO A 418 -24.43 -9.43 1.68
CA PRO A 418 -24.23 -7.99 1.56
C PRO A 418 -23.05 -7.51 2.40
N GLY A 419 -22.19 -6.67 1.83
CA GLY A 419 -21.09 -6.04 2.53
C GLY A 419 -21.56 -5.08 3.62
N LYS A 420 -20.70 -4.85 4.60
CA LYS A 420 -21.00 -3.98 5.75
C LYS A 420 -19.84 -3.03 6.01
N TYR A 421 -20.19 -1.76 6.16
CA TYR A 421 -19.34 -0.74 6.73
C TYR A 421 -19.73 -0.57 8.21
N VAL A 422 -18.79 -0.75 9.12
CA VAL A 422 -19.04 -0.60 10.56
C VAL A 422 -18.36 0.68 11.05
N SER A 423 -19.16 1.62 11.56
CA SER A 423 -18.62 2.85 12.13
C SER A 423 -17.82 2.56 13.40
N LEU A 424 -16.90 3.45 13.74
CA LEU A 424 -16.06 3.29 14.92
C LEU A 424 -16.88 3.18 16.22
N ASP A 425 -17.93 3.99 16.36
CA ASP A 425 -18.80 3.98 17.54
C ASP A 425 -19.57 2.66 17.70
N GLU A 426 -20.13 2.14 16.62
CA GLU A 426 -20.79 0.83 16.59
C GLU A 426 -19.82 -0.30 16.92
N ASN A 427 -18.60 -0.21 16.40
CA ASN A 427 -17.53 -1.16 16.62
C ASN A 427 -17.14 -1.22 18.11
N ILE A 428 -16.85 -0.09 18.70
CA ILE A 428 -16.51 0.02 20.14
C ILE A 428 -17.66 -0.50 21.01
N ALA A 429 -18.88 -0.06 20.74
CA ALA A 429 -20.06 -0.48 21.51
C ALA A 429 -20.29 -1.99 21.46
N GLY A 430 -20.14 -2.61 20.30
CA GLY A 430 -20.30 -4.05 20.13
C GLY A 430 -19.29 -4.86 20.94
N PHE A 431 -18.02 -4.58 20.81
CA PHE A 431 -16.97 -5.29 21.57
C PHE A 431 -17.01 -5.01 23.07
N LYS A 432 -17.35 -3.78 23.46
CA LYS A 432 -17.56 -3.44 24.87
C LYS A 432 -18.66 -4.30 25.50
N GLY A 433 -19.78 -4.47 24.80
CA GLY A 433 -20.87 -5.30 25.26
C GLY A 433 -20.48 -6.78 25.42
N ILE A 434 -19.65 -7.32 24.52
CA ILE A 434 -19.14 -8.69 24.64
C ILE A 434 -18.22 -8.81 25.86
N LEU A 435 -17.31 -7.86 26.07
CA LEU A 435 -16.40 -7.86 27.22
C LEU A 435 -17.14 -7.75 28.56
N GLU A 436 -18.21 -6.96 28.61
CA GLU A 436 -19.05 -6.78 29.80
C GLU A 436 -20.02 -7.95 30.07
N GLY A 437 -20.06 -8.94 29.18
CA GLY A 437 -20.90 -10.11 29.32
C GLY A 437 -22.37 -9.94 28.97
N LYS A 438 -22.73 -8.84 28.33
CA LYS A 438 -24.13 -8.58 27.89
C LYS A 438 -24.68 -9.64 26.95
N TYR A 439 -23.80 -10.32 26.23
CA TYR A 439 -24.14 -11.26 25.17
C TYR A 439 -23.68 -12.69 25.47
N ASP A 440 -23.35 -13.00 26.73
CA ASP A 440 -22.88 -14.34 27.13
C ASP A 440 -23.93 -15.43 26.85
N HIS A 441 -25.21 -15.08 26.83
CA HIS A 441 -26.33 -15.98 26.53
C HIS A 441 -26.53 -16.29 25.03
N LEU A 442 -25.83 -15.59 24.14
CA LEU A 442 -25.96 -15.79 22.69
C LEU A 442 -25.01 -16.88 22.19
N PRO A 443 -25.41 -17.63 21.14
CA PRO A 443 -24.52 -18.61 20.53
C PRO A 443 -23.39 -17.95 19.77
N GLU A 444 -22.22 -18.57 19.76
CA GLU A 444 -21.02 -18.13 19.02
C GLU A 444 -21.30 -17.86 17.54
N ALA A 445 -22.11 -18.71 16.91
CA ALA A 445 -22.44 -18.60 15.48
C ALA A 445 -23.16 -17.31 15.11
N ALA A 446 -23.82 -16.65 16.06
CA ALA A 446 -24.50 -15.38 15.83
C ALA A 446 -23.54 -14.22 15.51
N PHE A 447 -22.31 -14.32 15.95
CA PHE A 447 -21.28 -13.29 15.78
C PHE A 447 -20.47 -13.44 14.48
N TYR A 448 -20.67 -14.53 13.75
CA TYR A 448 -19.90 -14.83 12.54
C TYR A 448 -20.42 -14.08 11.32
N MET A 449 -19.52 -13.37 10.62
CA MET A 449 -19.81 -12.65 9.38
C MET A 449 -21.02 -11.73 9.47
N VAL A 450 -20.99 -10.84 10.45
CA VAL A 450 -21.97 -9.77 10.68
C VAL A 450 -21.28 -8.43 10.71
N GLY A 451 -22.02 -7.34 10.53
CA GLY A 451 -21.52 -5.99 10.67
C GLY A 451 -21.46 -5.56 12.13
N ASN A 452 -22.45 -4.81 12.60
CA ASN A 452 -22.53 -4.37 13.98
C ASN A 452 -23.20 -5.41 14.90
N ILE A 453 -23.29 -5.06 16.19
CA ILE A 453 -23.86 -5.98 17.22
C ILE A 453 -25.36 -6.23 17.00
N ASP A 454 -26.12 -5.27 16.47
CA ASP A 454 -27.56 -5.45 16.21
C ASP A 454 -27.82 -6.55 15.18
N GLU A 455 -26.93 -6.71 14.21
CA GLU A 455 -26.98 -7.80 13.23
C GLU A 455 -26.70 -9.16 13.89
N ALA A 456 -25.79 -9.20 14.86
CA ALA A 456 -25.53 -10.40 15.64
C ALA A 456 -26.75 -10.81 16.47
N LEU A 457 -27.42 -9.83 17.09
CA LEU A 457 -28.68 -10.05 17.83
C LEU A 457 -29.78 -10.59 16.91
N ALA A 458 -29.97 -9.96 15.74
CA ALA A 458 -30.96 -10.38 14.76
C ALA A 458 -30.66 -11.81 14.23
N LYS A 459 -29.38 -12.13 14.02
CA LYS A 459 -28.96 -13.46 13.59
C LYS A 459 -29.21 -14.50 14.70
N ALA A 460 -28.97 -14.16 15.97
CA ALA A 460 -29.24 -15.03 17.09
C ALA A 460 -30.73 -15.41 17.20
N GLU A 461 -31.64 -14.46 16.96
CA GLU A 461 -33.08 -14.75 16.93
C GLU A 461 -33.47 -15.69 15.79
N LYS A 462 -32.86 -15.55 14.62
CA LYS A 462 -33.07 -16.49 13.48
C LYS A 462 -32.53 -17.88 13.75
N LEU A 463 -31.46 -18.01 14.55
CA LEU A 463 -30.89 -19.32 14.90
C LEU A 463 -31.70 -20.08 15.96
N LYS A 464 -32.58 -19.38 16.72
CA LYS A 464 -33.49 -19.98 17.68
C LYS A 464 -34.79 -20.48 17.03
N ALA A 465 -35.16 -19.94 15.89
CA ALA A 465 -36.36 -20.34 15.13
C ALA A 465 -36.06 -21.52 14.20
#